data_dfa2f36ca173a055f3a60f4c853ba990
#
_entry.id   dfa2f36ca173a055f3a60f4c853ba990
#
_cell.length_a   1.000
_cell.length_b   1.000
_cell.length_c   1.000
_cell.angle_alpha   90.00
_cell.angle_beta   90.00
_cell.angle_gamma   90.00
#
_symmetry.space_group_name_H-M   'P 1'
#
loop_
_entity.id
_entity.type
_entity.pdbx_description
1 polymer ?
#
loop_
_entity_poly.entity_id
_entity_poly.type
_entity_poly.pdbx_seq_one_letter_code
_entity_poly.pdbx_strand_id
1 'polypeptide(L)'
;FDDDTIPGSKWFENCLDTMEEKEGIMGTAGVILDDKYYVRHQRAGWPTQNAKVTEVDLVGHAWFFKRDWLQYLWREKPPTWRNGEDMHFSYSAQKYGGIKTYCPPHPTEFRELHGSIMGNELGIDDKATSNNNETSHQQFFTERDFCVQEALRKGWQTVRGVKL
;
A
#
# COMPACT_ATOMS: atom_id res chain seq x y z
N PHE A 1 -9.43 4.94 4.49
CA PHE A 1 -9.82 5.03 3.06
C PHE A 1 -9.44 6.40 2.55
N ASP A 2 -8.90 6.45 1.34
CA ASP A 2 -8.79 7.69 0.58
C ASP A 2 -10.20 8.18 0.19
N ASP A 3 -10.37 9.46 -0.04
CA ASP A 3 -11.66 10.10 -0.27
C ASP A 3 -12.33 9.71 -1.60
N ASP A 4 -11.56 9.16 -2.53
CA ASP A 4 -12.00 8.61 -3.82
C ASP A 4 -12.17 7.07 -3.83
N THR A 5 -12.02 6.43 -2.68
CA THR A 5 -12.08 4.96 -2.56
C THR A 5 -13.44 4.49 -2.07
N ILE A 6 -14.16 3.75 -2.90
CA ILE A 6 -15.44 3.12 -2.57
C ILE A 6 -15.25 1.61 -2.49
N PRO A 7 -15.27 1.03 -1.28
CA PRO A 7 -15.12 -0.41 -1.12
C PRO A 7 -16.36 -1.19 -1.52
N GLY A 8 -16.18 -2.43 -1.92
CA GLY A 8 -17.24 -3.39 -2.07
C GLY A 8 -17.90 -3.75 -0.74
N SER A 9 -19.13 -4.22 -0.80
CA SER A 9 -19.96 -4.48 0.39
C SER A 9 -19.40 -5.53 1.37
N LYS A 10 -18.48 -6.37 0.90
CA LYS A 10 -17.81 -7.41 1.70
C LYS A 10 -16.31 -7.16 1.88
N TRP A 11 -15.85 -5.94 1.67
CA TRP A 11 -14.44 -5.61 1.83
C TRP A 11 -13.92 -5.86 3.26
N PHE A 12 -14.71 -5.48 4.27
CA PHE A 12 -14.29 -5.68 5.66
C PHE A 12 -14.22 -7.15 6.03
N GLU A 13 -15.18 -7.97 5.60
CA GLU A 13 -15.16 -9.42 5.78
C GLU A 13 -13.93 -10.03 5.12
N ASN A 14 -13.64 -9.64 3.87
CA ASN A 14 -12.46 -10.08 3.15
C ASN A 14 -11.16 -9.73 3.90
N CYS A 15 -11.06 -8.55 4.50
CA CYS A 15 -9.93 -8.16 5.34
C CYS A 15 -9.83 -9.00 6.61
N LEU A 16 -10.96 -9.29 7.27
CA LEU A 16 -11.01 -10.11 8.48
C LEU A 16 -10.59 -11.56 8.18
N ASP A 17 -11.15 -12.16 7.16
CA ASP A 17 -10.80 -13.52 6.72
C ASP A 17 -9.30 -13.61 6.35
N THR A 18 -8.80 -12.59 5.64
CA THR A 18 -7.37 -12.50 5.33
C THR A 18 -6.53 -12.34 6.58
N MET A 19 -6.97 -11.56 7.58
CA MET A 19 -6.25 -11.35 8.84
C MET A 19 -6.18 -12.63 9.68
N GLU A 20 -7.19 -13.50 9.61
CA GLU A 20 -7.17 -14.81 10.25
C GLU A 20 -6.16 -15.75 9.62
N GLU A 21 -6.03 -15.71 8.28
CA GLU A 21 -5.04 -16.52 7.54
C GLU A 21 -3.61 -15.95 7.65
N LYS A 22 -3.48 -14.64 7.50
CA LYS A 22 -2.22 -13.90 7.41
C LYS A 22 -2.31 -12.62 8.23
N GLU A 23 -1.83 -12.65 9.46
CA GLU A 23 -1.81 -11.46 10.30
C GLU A 23 -0.89 -10.38 9.72
N GLY A 24 -1.44 -9.22 9.38
CA GLY A 24 -0.70 -8.12 8.77
C GLY A 24 -1.53 -6.90 8.44
N ILE A 25 -0.89 -5.86 7.91
CA ILE A 25 -1.57 -4.68 7.37
C ILE A 25 -2.20 -5.07 6.03
N MET A 26 -3.50 -4.83 5.88
CA MET A 26 -4.24 -5.09 4.64
C MET A 26 -4.50 -3.78 3.90
N GLY A 27 -4.56 -3.86 2.58
CA GLY A 27 -4.95 -2.71 1.77
C GLY A 27 -5.40 -3.07 0.36
N THR A 28 -5.94 -2.07 -0.31
CA THR A 28 -6.59 -2.23 -1.61
C THR A 28 -5.61 -2.25 -2.78
N ALA A 29 -4.63 -1.35 -2.77
CA ALA A 29 -3.64 -1.19 -3.84
C ALA A 29 -2.27 -1.66 -3.35
N GLY A 30 -1.99 -2.94 -3.54
CA GLY A 30 -0.72 -3.55 -3.16
C GLY A 30 0.40 -3.25 -4.16
N VAL A 31 1.60 -3.04 -3.64
CA VAL A 31 2.82 -2.82 -4.41
C VAL A 31 3.89 -3.83 -4.01
N ILE A 32 4.47 -4.51 -4.99
CA ILE A 32 5.63 -5.38 -4.84
C ILE A 32 6.78 -4.73 -5.62
N LEU A 33 7.81 -4.29 -4.91
CA LEU A 33 8.95 -3.59 -5.49
C LEU A 33 9.84 -4.59 -6.27
N ASP A 34 10.17 -4.22 -7.51
CA ASP A 34 11.12 -4.97 -8.35
C ASP A 34 12.55 -4.43 -8.21
N ASP A 35 12.68 -3.17 -7.79
CA ASP A 35 13.93 -2.43 -7.70
C ASP A 35 13.87 -1.40 -6.55
N LYS A 36 14.98 -0.76 -6.26
CA LYS A 36 15.09 0.39 -5.35
C LYS A 36 14.41 1.67 -5.86
N TYR A 37 13.89 1.64 -7.07
CA TYR A 37 13.11 2.72 -7.67
C TYR A 37 11.63 2.35 -7.65
N TYR A 38 10.82 3.17 -6.98
CA TYR A 38 9.38 2.92 -6.81
C TYR A 38 8.63 2.71 -8.12
N VAL A 39 9.04 3.41 -9.19
CA VAL A 39 8.42 3.26 -10.51
C VAL A 39 8.50 1.83 -11.05
N ARG A 40 9.43 1.02 -10.56
CA ARG A 40 9.60 -0.39 -10.92
C ARG A 40 8.95 -1.28 -9.88
N HIS A 41 7.67 -1.56 -10.08
CA HIS A 41 6.91 -2.42 -9.20
C HIS A 41 5.81 -3.18 -9.93
N GLN A 42 5.35 -4.24 -9.31
CA GLN A 42 4.13 -4.95 -9.69
C GLN A 42 2.98 -4.58 -8.75
N ARG A 43 1.75 -4.70 -9.25
CA ARG A 43 0.53 -4.41 -8.49
C ARG A 43 -0.18 -5.70 -8.10
N ALA A 44 -0.84 -5.66 -6.93
CA ALA A 44 -1.85 -6.61 -6.49
C ALA A 44 -3.07 -5.82 -6.00
N GLY A 45 -4.27 -6.33 -6.22
CA GLY A 45 -5.50 -5.58 -5.94
C GLY A 45 -5.71 -4.46 -6.95
N TRP A 46 -6.39 -3.39 -6.54
CA TRP A 46 -6.71 -2.27 -7.43
C TRP A 46 -5.43 -1.54 -7.94
N PRO A 47 -5.32 -1.14 -9.21
CA PRO A 47 -6.26 -1.32 -10.33
C PRO A 47 -6.17 -2.68 -11.03
N THR A 48 -5.34 -3.59 -10.55
CA THR A 48 -5.22 -4.96 -11.02
C THR A 48 -6.09 -5.89 -10.16
N GLN A 49 -5.89 -7.18 -10.28
CA GLN A 49 -6.63 -8.20 -9.55
C GLN A 49 -5.67 -9.24 -8.99
N ASN A 50 -6.09 -9.91 -7.92
CA ASN A 50 -5.42 -11.07 -7.36
C ASN A 50 -6.45 -12.07 -6.83
N ALA A 51 -6.35 -13.32 -7.25
CA ALA A 51 -7.29 -14.36 -6.83
C ALA A 51 -7.03 -14.89 -5.40
N LYS A 52 -5.86 -14.60 -4.84
CA LYS A 52 -5.42 -15.09 -3.52
C LYS A 52 -4.81 -13.96 -2.71
N VAL A 53 -4.76 -14.13 -1.40
CA VAL A 53 -3.98 -13.26 -0.52
C VAL A 53 -2.55 -13.13 -1.06
N THR A 54 -2.12 -11.91 -1.26
CA THR A 54 -0.80 -11.61 -1.85
C THR A 54 0.02 -10.78 -0.87
N GLU A 55 1.19 -11.29 -0.48
CA GLU A 55 2.16 -10.49 0.30
C GLU A 55 2.72 -9.39 -0.59
N VAL A 56 2.75 -8.17 -0.08
CA VAL A 56 3.19 -6.97 -0.80
C VAL A 56 4.10 -6.13 0.11
N ASP A 57 4.87 -5.23 -0.48
CA ASP A 57 5.76 -4.36 0.30
C ASP A 57 5.02 -3.22 0.98
N LEU A 58 4.01 -2.68 0.31
CA LEU A 58 3.15 -1.63 0.86
C LEU A 58 1.75 -1.68 0.24
N VAL A 59 0.79 -1.01 0.87
CA VAL A 59 -0.59 -0.86 0.38
C VAL A 59 -1.04 0.59 0.46
N GLY A 60 -1.84 1.00 -0.52
CA GLY A 60 -2.49 2.30 -0.59
C GLY A 60 -4.00 2.20 -0.73
N HIS A 61 -4.68 3.33 -0.91
CA HIS A 61 -6.11 3.58 -1.09
C HIS A 61 -6.99 3.23 0.12
N ALA A 62 -6.76 2.14 0.78
CA ALA A 62 -7.44 1.77 2.01
C ALA A 62 -6.50 0.94 2.88
N TRP A 63 -6.53 1.19 4.17
CA TRP A 63 -5.77 0.43 5.15
C TRP A 63 -6.69 -0.21 6.15
N PHE A 64 -6.48 -1.50 6.39
CA PHE A 64 -7.15 -2.26 7.43
C PHE A 64 -6.08 -2.93 8.30
N PHE A 65 -6.04 -2.61 9.61
CA PHE A 65 -5.00 -3.06 10.53
C PHE A 65 -5.50 -3.02 11.98
N LYS A 66 -4.81 -3.72 12.86
CA LYS A 66 -5.10 -3.65 14.29
C LYS A 66 -4.70 -2.27 14.84
N ARG A 67 -5.59 -1.65 15.63
CA ARG A 67 -5.38 -0.31 16.20
C ARG A 67 -4.00 -0.15 16.85
N ASP A 68 -3.54 -1.16 17.58
CA ASP A 68 -2.30 -1.10 18.34
C ASP A 68 -1.05 -1.03 17.43
N TRP A 69 -1.18 -1.39 16.14
CA TRP A 69 -0.07 -1.27 15.19
C TRP A 69 0.17 0.16 14.70
N LEU A 70 -0.80 1.04 14.88
CA LEU A 70 -0.65 2.45 14.53
C LEU A 70 0.54 3.10 15.26
N GLN A 71 0.91 2.60 16.43
CA GLN A 71 2.09 3.07 17.15
C GLN A 71 3.38 2.97 16.34
N TYR A 72 3.49 2.02 15.42
CA TYR A 72 4.70 1.82 14.61
C TYR A 72 4.94 2.97 13.62
N LEU A 73 3.89 3.62 13.12
CA LEU A 73 3.99 4.78 12.24
C LEU A 73 4.80 5.93 12.88
N TRP A 74 4.78 6.01 14.21
CA TRP A 74 5.41 7.10 14.99
C TRP A 74 6.72 6.70 15.67
N ARG A 75 7.23 5.49 15.42
CA ARG A 75 8.48 5.01 16.04
C ARG A 75 9.71 5.75 15.56
N GLU A 76 9.69 6.24 14.34
CA GLU A 76 10.74 7.08 13.78
C GLU A 76 10.15 8.12 12.82
N LYS A 77 10.94 9.15 12.56
CA LYS A 77 10.54 10.23 11.65
C LYS A 77 10.51 9.70 10.20
N PRO A 78 9.43 9.97 9.44
CA PRO A 78 9.38 9.61 8.03
C PRO A 78 10.47 10.38 7.24
N PRO A 79 10.93 9.83 6.12
CA PRO A 79 11.93 10.49 5.27
C PRO A 79 11.46 11.85 4.74
N THR A 80 10.18 11.96 4.43
CA THR A 80 9.49 13.18 4.01
C THR A 80 8.10 13.26 4.61
N TRP A 81 7.55 14.47 4.71
CA TRP A 81 6.16 14.73 5.13
C TRP A 81 5.23 14.99 3.94
N ARG A 82 5.74 14.90 2.70
CA ARG A 82 4.98 15.22 1.51
C ARG A 82 4.22 14.04 0.93
N ASN A 83 4.83 12.85 0.99
CA ASN A 83 4.20 11.59 0.60
C ASN A 83 5.01 10.40 1.15
N GLY A 84 4.55 9.14 0.88
CA GLY A 84 5.27 7.93 1.29
C GLY A 84 4.90 7.44 2.69
N GLU A 85 3.80 7.91 3.25
CA GLU A 85 3.24 7.47 4.53
C GLU A 85 2.90 5.97 4.51
N ASP A 86 2.41 5.47 3.39
CA ASP A 86 2.13 4.06 3.12
C ASP A 86 3.40 3.18 3.22
N MET A 87 4.49 3.63 2.61
CA MET A 87 5.79 2.96 2.69
C MET A 87 6.35 3.02 4.10
N HIS A 88 6.29 4.21 4.71
CA HIS A 88 6.81 4.41 6.06
C HIS A 88 6.08 3.53 7.07
N PHE A 89 4.76 3.43 6.97
CA PHE A 89 3.96 2.57 7.86
C PHE A 89 4.30 1.10 7.66
N SER A 90 4.31 0.61 6.41
CA SER A 90 4.64 -0.79 6.09
C SER A 90 6.05 -1.16 6.56
N TYR A 91 7.04 -0.31 6.26
CA TYR A 91 8.41 -0.48 6.72
C TYR A 91 8.52 -0.49 8.25
N SER A 92 7.94 0.50 8.93
CA SER A 92 8.04 0.64 10.39
C SER A 92 7.31 -0.49 11.12
N ALA A 93 6.15 -0.90 10.64
CA ALA A 93 5.42 -2.04 11.19
C ALA A 93 6.21 -3.34 11.06
N GLN A 94 6.86 -3.56 9.91
CA GLN A 94 7.75 -4.70 9.72
C GLN A 94 8.95 -4.64 10.68
N LYS A 95 9.64 -3.50 10.74
CA LYS A 95 10.87 -3.35 11.53
C LYS A 95 10.64 -3.49 13.03
N TYR A 96 9.60 -2.87 13.56
CA TYR A 96 9.36 -2.78 15.00
C TYR A 96 8.35 -3.79 15.54
N GLY A 97 7.50 -4.33 14.68
CA GLY A 97 6.45 -5.28 15.05
C GLY A 97 6.55 -6.63 14.37
N GLY A 98 7.43 -6.80 13.37
CA GLY A 98 7.44 -8.01 12.54
C GLY A 98 6.19 -8.15 11.68
N ILE A 99 5.42 -7.06 11.51
CA ILE A 99 4.12 -7.07 10.83
C ILE A 99 4.35 -6.94 9.32
N LYS A 100 3.84 -7.89 8.58
CA LYS A 100 3.86 -7.89 7.12
C LYS A 100 2.67 -7.13 6.55
N THR A 101 2.71 -6.92 5.23
CA THR A 101 1.68 -6.22 4.49
C THR A 101 1.08 -7.14 3.43
N TYR A 102 -0.23 -7.15 3.30
CA TYR A 102 -0.94 -8.03 2.35
C TYR A 102 -2.02 -7.27 1.58
N CYS A 103 -2.25 -7.72 0.36
CA CYS A 103 -3.43 -7.39 -0.41
C CYS A 103 -4.40 -8.56 -0.32
N PRO A 104 -5.61 -8.38 0.27
CA PRO A 104 -6.66 -9.39 0.24
C PRO A 104 -7.06 -9.78 -1.18
N PRO A 105 -7.75 -10.91 -1.39
CA PRO A 105 -8.22 -11.28 -2.71
C PRO A 105 -9.10 -10.21 -3.37
N HIS A 106 -8.81 -9.91 -4.63
CA HIS A 106 -9.60 -9.05 -5.52
C HIS A 106 -9.96 -9.84 -6.80
N PRO A 107 -10.76 -10.92 -6.69
CA PRO A 107 -11.07 -11.76 -7.84
C PRO A 107 -12.02 -11.04 -8.81
N THR A 108 -11.89 -11.33 -10.09
CA THR A 108 -12.69 -10.70 -11.17
C THR A 108 -14.20 -10.85 -10.96
N GLU A 109 -14.61 -12.02 -10.51
CA GLU A 109 -16.01 -12.43 -10.42
C GLU A 109 -16.74 -11.89 -9.18
N PHE A 110 -16.01 -11.42 -8.17
CA PHE A 110 -16.56 -11.02 -6.87
C PHE A 110 -16.14 -9.60 -6.48
N ARG A 111 -16.68 -8.62 -7.21
CA ARG A 111 -16.37 -7.20 -6.99
C ARG A 111 -16.74 -6.69 -5.57
N GLU A 112 -17.68 -7.35 -4.91
CA GLU A 112 -18.05 -7.04 -3.53
C GLU A 112 -16.90 -7.24 -2.53
N LEU A 113 -15.88 -8.04 -2.88
CA LEU A 113 -14.68 -8.26 -2.07
C LEU A 113 -13.60 -7.18 -2.28
N HIS A 114 -13.73 -6.36 -3.33
CA HIS A 114 -12.69 -5.39 -3.69
C HIS A 114 -12.66 -4.20 -2.73
N GLY A 115 -11.48 -3.70 -2.46
CA GLY A 115 -11.30 -2.50 -1.63
C GLY A 115 -11.59 -1.19 -2.37
N SER A 116 -11.66 -1.22 -3.71
CA SER A 116 -12.12 -0.11 -4.54
C SER A 116 -12.86 -0.66 -5.75
N ILE A 117 -14.14 -0.30 -5.91
CA ILE A 117 -14.99 -0.82 -6.98
C ILE A 117 -15.33 0.20 -8.07
N MET A 118 -15.11 1.49 -7.81
CA MET A 118 -15.50 2.59 -8.69
C MET A 118 -14.37 3.58 -9.01
N GLY A 119 -13.11 3.20 -8.75
CA GLY A 119 -11.98 4.12 -8.95
C GLY A 119 -11.81 4.62 -10.39
N ASN A 120 -12.17 3.78 -11.38
CA ASN A 120 -12.10 4.20 -12.78
C ASN A 120 -13.34 4.99 -13.23
N GLU A 121 -14.50 4.72 -12.63
CA GLU A 121 -15.77 5.37 -12.96
C GLU A 121 -15.90 6.77 -12.37
N LEU A 122 -15.27 7.01 -11.22
CA LEU A 122 -15.27 8.32 -10.56
C LEU A 122 -14.26 9.31 -11.18
N GLY A 123 -13.40 8.82 -12.05
CA GLY A 123 -12.40 9.63 -12.72
C GLY A 123 -11.12 9.81 -11.91
N ILE A 124 -10.28 10.71 -12.39
CA ILE A 124 -8.99 11.03 -11.81
C ILE A 124 -9.15 12.28 -10.93
N ASP A 125 -8.73 12.21 -9.68
CA ASP A 125 -8.64 13.40 -8.84
C ASP A 125 -7.44 14.25 -9.26
N ASP A 126 -7.73 15.38 -9.91
CA ASP A 126 -6.71 16.35 -10.36
C ASP A 126 -5.96 17.02 -9.19
N LYS A 127 -6.45 16.89 -7.97
CA LYS A 127 -5.84 17.44 -6.75
C LYS A 127 -5.03 16.39 -5.98
N ALA A 128 -5.14 15.11 -6.34
CA ALA A 128 -4.35 14.06 -5.71
C ALA A 128 -2.86 14.35 -5.81
N THR A 129 -2.10 14.01 -4.77
CA THR A 129 -0.64 14.23 -4.72
C THR A 129 0.09 13.60 -5.90
N SER A 130 -0.43 12.48 -6.42
CA SER A 130 0.12 11.79 -7.59
C SER A 130 -0.20 12.48 -8.93
N ASN A 131 -1.15 13.42 -8.95
CA ASN A 131 -1.79 13.86 -10.19
C ASN A 131 -2.00 15.37 -10.29
N ASN A 132 -1.69 16.13 -9.25
CA ASN A 132 -1.87 17.57 -9.28
C ASN A 132 -0.79 18.27 -10.12
N ASN A 133 -1.17 19.39 -10.75
CA ASN A 133 -0.28 20.17 -11.60
C ASN A 133 0.85 20.89 -10.84
N GLU A 134 0.77 20.96 -9.51
CA GLU A 134 1.78 21.60 -8.65
C GLU A 134 2.94 20.64 -8.34
N THR A 135 2.68 19.35 -8.36
CA THR A 135 3.70 18.32 -8.18
C THR A 135 3.85 17.54 -9.48
N SER A 136 4.93 17.75 -10.19
CA SER A 136 5.16 16.97 -11.42
C SER A 136 5.22 15.47 -11.11
N HIS A 137 4.75 14.62 -12.01
CA HIS A 137 4.91 13.17 -11.92
C HIS A 137 6.34 12.75 -11.56
N GLN A 138 7.32 13.45 -12.13
CA GLN A 138 8.73 13.19 -11.85
C GLN A 138 9.08 13.47 -10.38
N GLN A 139 8.58 14.56 -9.79
CA GLN A 139 8.81 14.89 -8.39
C GLN A 139 8.16 13.85 -7.47
N PHE A 140 6.93 13.45 -7.77
CA PHE A 140 6.22 12.41 -7.02
C PHE A 140 7.04 11.11 -6.97
N PHE A 141 7.51 10.62 -8.12
CA PHE A 141 8.32 9.40 -8.16
C PHE A 141 9.68 9.58 -7.47
N THR A 142 10.34 10.74 -7.62
CA THR A 142 11.61 11.03 -6.95
C THR A 142 11.47 10.98 -5.42
N GLU A 143 10.39 11.52 -4.87
CA GLU A 143 10.13 11.49 -3.43
C GLU A 143 9.85 10.05 -2.96
N ARG A 144 9.09 9.26 -3.73
CA ARG A 144 8.82 7.86 -3.40
C ARG A 144 10.08 6.99 -3.53
N ASP A 145 10.91 7.21 -4.53
CA ASP A 145 12.22 6.55 -4.67
C ASP A 145 13.10 6.83 -3.44
N PHE A 146 13.12 8.08 -2.98
CA PHE A 146 13.83 8.45 -1.75
C PHE A 146 13.30 7.69 -0.54
N CYS A 147 11.98 7.58 -0.38
CA CYS A 147 11.36 6.82 0.71
C CYS A 147 11.75 5.33 0.67
N VAL A 148 11.70 4.69 -0.51
CA VAL A 148 12.11 3.30 -0.69
C VAL A 148 13.57 3.11 -0.30
N GLN A 149 14.48 3.95 -0.83
CA GLN A 149 15.91 3.84 -0.58
C GLN A 149 16.27 4.07 0.89
N GLU A 150 15.61 5.01 1.56
CA GLU A 150 15.81 5.22 3.00
C GLU A 150 15.31 4.02 3.83
N ALA A 151 14.16 3.45 3.48
CA ALA A 151 13.65 2.25 4.15
C ALA A 151 14.58 1.04 3.95
N LEU A 152 15.07 0.82 2.71
CA LEU A 152 16.06 -0.22 2.40
C LEU A 152 17.36 -0.02 3.20
N ARG A 153 17.88 1.22 3.28
CA ARG A 153 19.08 1.57 4.06
C ARG A 153 18.92 1.25 5.54
N LYS A 154 17.69 1.36 6.04
CA LYS A 154 17.31 1.05 7.43
C LYS A 154 16.93 -0.41 7.65
N GLY A 155 17.04 -1.27 6.63
CA GLY A 155 16.85 -2.72 6.71
C GLY A 155 15.46 -3.23 6.34
N TRP A 156 14.66 -2.46 5.58
CA TRP A 156 13.40 -2.96 5.05
C TRP A 156 13.61 -4.22 4.23
N GLN A 157 12.88 -5.27 4.56
CA GLN A 157 12.93 -6.55 3.85
C GLN A 157 11.75 -6.63 2.90
N THR A 158 11.99 -6.36 1.63
CA THR A 158 10.96 -6.44 0.59
C THR A 158 10.66 -7.88 0.20
N VAL A 159 9.46 -8.11 -0.36
CA VAL A 159 8.99 -9.44 -0.81
C VAL A 159 10.00 -10.11 -1.76
N ARG A 160 10.66 -9.32 -2.61
CA ARG A 160 11.64 -9.81 -3.59
C ARG A 160 13.09 -9.66 -3.16
N GLY A 161 13.34 -9.25 -1.93
CA GLY A 161 14.69 -9.07 -1.41
C GLY A 161 15.48 -7.97 -2.12
N VAL A 162 14.80 -6.90 -2.55
CA VAL A 162 15.42 -5.71 -3.15
C VAL A 162 16.47 -5.14 -2.20
N LYS A 163 17.61 -4.75 -2.75
CA LYS A 163 18.72 -4.12 -2.04
C LYS A 163 19.13 -2.82 -2.71
N LEU A 164 19.82 -1.97 -1.94
CA LEU A 164 20.46 -0.76 -2.47
C LEU A 164 21.60 -1.09 -3.41
#